data_c730bf37629f3409f8a2bb8e5d417c67
#
_entry.id   c730bf37629f3409f8a2bb8e5d417c67
#
_cell.length_a   1.000
_cell.length_b   1.000
_cell.length_c   1.000
_cell.angle_alpha   90.00
_cell.angle_beta   90.00
_cell.angle_gamma   90.00
#
_symmetry.space_group_name_H-M   'P 1'
#
loop_
_entity.id
_entity.type
_entity.pdbx_description
1 polymer ?
#
loop_
_entity_poly.entity_id
_entity_poly.type
_entity_poly.pdbx_seq_one_letter_code
_entity_poly.pdbx_strand_id
1 'polypeptide(L)'
;MTSNFDTFDRNAQKGGDFVPRLAMINDIAGFGRCSTTVSLPVISVMKVQVCPVPTSVLSNHLGFPLCHFDDYTSHMRDYIKVWGELGLTFDGLYCGFLGNEEQIDIVREFVEMFQPPLFLLDPVMGDHGRTYSSITETHVQKMKELLPLADIITPNITESCLLTGTPWKDGEWTL
;
A
#
# COMPACT_ATOMS: atom_id res chain seq x y z
N MET A 1 16.32 -33.90 1.43
CA MET A 1 15.43 -33.34 0.42
C MET A 1 15.84 -31.87 0.29
N THR A 2 16.69 -31.53 -0.66
CA THR A 2 17.08 -30.14 -0.98
C THR A 2 15.87 -29.46 -1.60
N SER A 3 15.33 -28.46 -0.90
CA SER A 3 14.17 -27.71 -1.36
C SER A 3 14.52 -26.92 -2.63
N ASN A 4 13.73 -27.06 -3.67
CA ASN A 4 13.82 -26.30 -4.92
C ASN A 4 13.48 -24.80 -4.75
N PHE A 5 13.79 -24.18 -3.59
CA PHE A 5 13.57 -22.77 -3.32
C PHE A 5 14.68 -21.85 -3.88
N ASP A 6 15.80 -22.40 -4.34
CA ASP A 6 16.92 -21.64 -4.94
C ASP A 6 16.55 -20.89 -6.24
N THR A 7 15.36 -21.14 -6.80
CA THR A 7 14.88 -20.48 -8.02
C THR A 7 14.34 -19.05 -7.79
N PHE A 8 14.15 -18.65 -6.55
CA PHE A 8 13.66 -17.29 -6.21
C PHE A 8 14.74 -16.36 -5.69
N ASP A 9 15.97 -16.85 -5.50
CA ASP A 9 17.10 -16.01 -5.12
C ASP A 9 17.54 -15.13 -6.29
N ARG A 10 17.72 -13.82 -6.03
CA ARG A 10 18.27 -12.86 -6.99
C ARG A 10 19.66 -13.25 -7.50
N ASN A 11 20.45 -13.97 -6.69
CA ASN A 11 21.77 -14.46 -7.05
C ASN A 11 21.73 -15.65 -8.01
N ALA A 12 20.61 -16.36 -8.13
CA ALA A 12 20.45 -17.47 -9.07
C ALA A 12 20.16 -17.00 -10.50
N GLN A 13 19.77 -15.75 -10.72
CA GLN A 13 19.56 -15.16 -12.06
C GLN A 13 20.89 -14.66 -12.69
N LYS A 14 21.92 -15.49 -12.68
CA LYS A 14 23.13 -15.26 -13.47
C LYS A 14 22.78 -15.44 -14.94
N GLY A 15 22.39 -14.36 -15.62
CA GLY A 15 22.18 -14.32 -17.07
C GLY A 15 20.78 -13.98 -17.56
N GLY A 16 19.81 -13.71 -16.68
CA GLY A 16 18.48 -13.18 -17.03
C GLY A 16 18.36 -11.68 -16.75
N ASP A 17 17.44 -11.00 -17.42
CA ASP A 17 17.12 -9.60 -17.13
C ASP A 17 16.67 -9.48 -15.66
N PHE A 18 17.28 -8.53 -14.92
CA PHE A 18 16.87 -8.21 -13.55
C PHE A 18 15.43 -7.67 -13.55
N VAL A 19 14.53 -8.30 -12.79
CA VAL A 19 13.15 -7.86 -12.62
C VAL A 19 12.99 -7.31 -11.20
N PRO A 20 12.82 -5.99 -11.02
CA PRO A 20 12.59 -5.39 -9.71
C PRO A 20 11.32 -5.96 -9.07
N ARG A 21 11.31 -6.10 -7.74
CA ARG A 21 10.16 -6.55 -6.95
C ARG A 21 9.61 -5.40 -6.14
N LEU A 22 8.34 -5.11 -6.32
CA LEU A 22 7.61 -4.10 -5.56
C LEU A 22 6.59 -4.80 -4.65
N ALA A 23 6.78 -4.71 -3.35
CA ALA A 23 5.70 -5.03 -2.42
C ALA A 23 4.60 -3.98 -2.54
N MET A 24 3.34 -4.40 -2.60
CA MET A 24 2.21 -3.47 -2.71
C MET A 24 1.18 -3.79 -1.63
N ILE A 25 1.12 -2.93 -0.60
CA ILE A 25 0.12 -3.00 0.47
C ILE A 25 -1.06 -2.13 0.06
N ASN A 26 -2.16 -2.74 -0.39
CA ASN A 26 -3.33 -2.03 -0.89
C ASN A 26 -4.57 -2.94 -0.92
N ASP A 27 -5.77 -2.36 -1.03
CA ASP A 27 -7.01 -3.12 -1.19
C ASP A 27 -7.14 -3.75 -2.58
N ILE A 28 -8.02 -4.73 -2.68
CA ILE A 28 -8.44 -5.36 -3.94
C ILE A 28 -9.91 -5.04 -4.17
N ALA A 29 -10.20 -4.13 -5.09
CA ALA A 29 -11.58 -3.84 -5.49
C ALA A 29 -11.96 -4.65 -6.73
N GLY A 30 -13.04 -5.43 -6.65
CA GLY A 30 -13.50 -6.30 -7.74
C GLY A 30 -14.06 -5.51 -8.91
N PHE A 31 -14.83 -4.45 -8.66
CA PHE A 31 -15.38 -3.59 -9.69
C PHE A 31 -14.89 -2.15 -9.51
N GLY A 32 -14.28 -1.63 -10.57
CA GLY A 32 -13.67 -0.29 -10.60
C GLY A 32 -12.24 -0.35 -11.15
N ARG A 33 -11.72 0.82 -11.51
CA ARG A 33 -10.32 0.99 -11.94
C ARG A 33 -9.56 1.72 -10.85
N CYS A 34 -9.38 1.04 -9.72
CA CYS A 34 -8.72 1.60 -8.54
C CYS A 34 -7.87 0.54 -7.83
N SER A 35 -7.09 0.98 -6.89
CA SER A 35 -6.31 0.13 -5.98
C SER A 35 -5.42 -0.91 -6.70
N THR A 36 -5.30 -2.11 -6.17
CA THR A 36 -4.48 -3.19 -6.74
C THR A 36 -4.89 -3.55 -8.17
N THR A 37 -6.18 -3.53 -8.49
CA THR A 37 -6.67 -3.96 -9.81
C THR A 37 -6.26 -3.05 -10.96
N VAL A 38 -5.92 -1.80 -10.71
CA VAL A 38 -5.33 -0.89 -11.70
C VAL A 38 -3.81 -0.80 -11.56
N SER A 39 -3.28 -0.76 -10.35
CA SER A 39 -1.85 -0.57 -10.12
C SER A 39 -1.04 -1.77 -10.59
N LEU A 40 -1.51 -3.00 -10.34
CA LEU A 40 -0.81 -4.22 -10.71
C LEU A 40 -0.54 -4.33 -12.22
N PRO A 41 -1.54 -4.21 -13.13
CA PRO A 41 -1.27 -4.28 -14.56
C PRO A 41 -0.39 -3.12 -15.06
N VAL A 42 -0.55 -1.91 -14.54
CA VAL A 42 0.25 -0.74 -14.92
C VAL A 42 1.73 -0.97 -14.56
N ILE A 43 2.00 -1.39 -13.32
CA ILE A 43 3.36 -1.63 -12.85
C ILE A 43 3.98 -2.84 -13.56
N SER A 44 3.17 -3.88 -13.84
CA SER A 44 3.67 -5.09 -14.53
C SER A 44 4.13 -4.80 -15.96
N VAL A 45 3.46 -3.91 -16.71
CA VAL A 45 3.93 -3.53 -18.05
C VAL A 45 5.22 -2.71 -18.02
N MET A 46 5.56 -2.12 -16.86
CA MET A 46 6.85 -1.47 -16.61
C MET A 46 7.98 -2.46 -16.28
N LYS A 47 7.71 -3.77 -16.40
CA LYS A 47 8.65 -4.88 -16.09
C LYS A 47 9.05 -4.93 -14.62
N VAL A 48 8.14 -4.58 -13.71
CA VAL A 48 8.29 -4.72 -12.27
C VAL A 48 7.36 -5.83 -11.78
N GLN A 49 7.89 -6.77 -11.01
CA GLN A 49 7.09 -7.80 -10.35
C GLN A 49 6.37 -7.17 -9.16
N VAL A 50 5.04 -7.13 -9.23
CA VAL A 50 4.20 -6.68 -8.11
C VAL A 50 3.93 -7.85 -7.19
N CYS A 51 4.16 -7.65 -5.89
CA CYS A 51 3.93 -8.62 -4.82
C CYS A 51 2.84 -8.05 -3.89
N PRO A 52 1.55 -8.33 -4.12
CA PRO A 52 0.47 -7.70 -3.35
C PRO A 52 0.33 -8.28 -1.95
N VAL A 53 0.14 -7.39 -0.97
CA VAL A 53 -0.34 -7.68 0.39
C VAL A 53 -1.71 -7.01 0.51
N PRO A 54 -2.81 -7.77 0.48
CA PRO A 54 -4.14 -7.20 0.59
C PRO A 54 -4.38 -6.56 1.96
N THR A 55 -5.00 -5.37 1.97
CA THR A 55 -5.53 -4.73 3.19
C THR A 55 -6.99 -5.08 3.41
N SER A 56 -7.72 -5.22 2.31
CA SER A 56 -9.12 -5.61 2.27
C SER A 56 -9.49 -6.14 0.88
N VAL A 57 -10.57 -6.89 0.80
CA VAL A 57 -11.18 -7.33 -0.46
C VAL A 57 -12.57 -6.74 -0.54
N LEU A 58 -12.81 -5.96 -1.60
CA LEU A 58 -14.06 -5.24 -1.81
C LEU A 58 -14.76 -5.75 -3.07
N SER A 59 -16.09 -5.83 -3.04
CA SER A 59 -16.86 -6.11 -4.27
C SER A 59 -16.70 -5.00 -5.32
N ASN A 60 -16.54 -3.75 -4.86
CA ASN A 60 -16.37 -2.53 -5.66
C ASN A 60 -15.77 -1.44 -4.78
N HIS A 61 -15.31 -0.33 -5.35
CA HIS A 61 -14.73 0.76 -4.55
C HIS A 61 -15.80 1.45 -3.66
N LEU A 62 -15.35 2.09 -2.57
CA LEU A 62 -16.19 2.67 -1.54
C LEU A 62 -17.07 3.87 -2.00
N GLY A 63 -16.90 4.37 -3.21
CA GLY A 63 -17.75 5.42 -3.80
C GLY A 63 -19.13 4.94 -4.26
N PHE A 64 -19.39 3.63 -4.26
CA PHE A 64 -20.71 3.08 -4.55
C PHE A 64 -21.60 3.08 -3.30
N PRO A 65 -22.94 3.17 -3.45
CA PRO A 65 -23.87 3.18 -2.31
C PRO A 65 -23.92 1.85 -1.54
N LEU A 66 -23.48 0.76 -2.16
CA LEU A 66 -23.38 -0.58 -1.56
C LEU A 66 -22.02 -1.16 -1.91
N CYS A 67 -21.35 -1.73 -0.92
CA CYS A 67 -20.08 -2.42 -1.06
C CYS A 67 -20.02 -3.57 -0.06
N HIS A 68 -19.62 -4.76 -0.54
CA HIS A 68 -19.16 -5.80 0.37
C HIS A 68 -17.69 -5.51 0.69
N PHE A 69 -17.38 -5.45 1.97
CA PHE A 69 -16.04 -5.14 2.47
C PHE A 69 -15.59 -6.26 3.40
N ASP A 70 -14.51 -6.93 3.03
CA ASP A 70 -13.86 -7.95 3.84
C ASP A 70 -12.49 -7.41 4.30
N ASP A 71 -12.37 -7.19 5.61
CA ASP A 71 -11.15 -6.67 6.25
C ASP A 71 -10.10 -7.80 6.38
N TYR A 72 -8.93 -7.59 5.80
CA TYR A 72 -7.85 -8.59 5.80
C TYR A 72 -6.83 -8.40 6.93
N THR A 73 -7.02 -7.46 7.84
CA THR A 73 -6.08 -7.06 8.90
C THR A 73 -5.56 -8.26 9.69
N SER A 74 -6.46 -9.16 10.14
CA SER A 74 -6.10 -10.32 10.97
C SER A 74 -5.15 -11.31 10.28
N HIS A 75 -5.01 -11.25 8.96
CA HIS A 75 -4.17 -12.13 8.15
C HIS A 75 -2.85 -11.49 7.71
N MET A 76 -2.77 -10.16 7.73
CA MET A 76 -1.63 -9.44 7.14
C MET A 76 -0.30 -9.79 7.81
N ARG A 77 -0.26 -9.89 9.15
CA ARG A 77 0.98 -10.23 9.87
C ARG A 77 1.48 -11.63 9.55
N ASP A 78 0.59 -12.62 9.51
CA ASP A 78 0.97 -13.98 9.12
C ASP A 78 1.44 -14.02 7.67
N TYR A 79 0.82 -13.21 6.79
CA TYR A 79 1.18 -13.10 5.40
C TYR A 79 2.62 -12.57 5.22
N ILE A 80 2.96 -11.44 5.84
CA ILE A 80 4.30 -10.85 5.75
C ILE A 80 5.37 -11.67 6.48
N LYS A 81 4.99 -12.35 7.57
CA LYS A 81 5.86 -13.25 8.31
C LYS A 81 6.37 -14.39 7.44
N VAL A 82 5.50 -15.02 6.63
CA VAL A 82 5.90 -16.06 5.67
C VAL A 82 6.94 -15.53 4.70
N TRP A 83 6.80 -14.30 4.22
CA TRP A 83 7.78 -13.68 3.34
C TRP A 83 9.13 -13.45 4.03
N GLY A 84 9.09 -13.06 5.30
CA GLY A 84 10.30 -12.94 6.13
C GLY A 84 11.00 -14.28 6.34
N GLU A 85 10.26 -15.34 6.68
CA GLU A 85 10.79 -16.71 6.85
C GLU A 85 11.39 -17.27 5.56
N LEU A 86 10.85 -16.88 4.40
CA LEU A 86 11.38 -17.24 3.08
C LEU A 86 12.60 -16.38 2.67
N GLY A 87 12.98 -15.37 3.47
CA GLY A 87 14.07 -14.45 3.14
C GLY A 87 13.83 -13.61 1.90
N LEU A 88 12.56 -13.28 1.59
CA LEU A 88 12.23 -12.47 0.42
C LEU A 88 12.71 -11.03 0.62
N THR A 89 13.07 -10.39 -0.48
CA THR A 89 13.52 -8.99 -0.51
C THR A 89 12.79 -8.22 -1.60
N PHE A 90 12.63 -6.91 -1.38
CA PHE A 90 11.90 -6.03 -2.28
C PHE A 90 12.75 -4.82 -2.64
N ASP A 91 12.62 -4.33 -3.89
CA ASP A 91 13.29 -3.12 -4.38
C ASP A 91 12.49 -1.86 -4.05
N GLY A 92 11.23 -2.05 -3.65
CA GLY A 92 10.37 -0.97 -3.20
C GLY A 92 9.13 -1.47 -2.50
N LEU A 93 8.50 -0.54 -1.80
CA LEU A 93 7.17 -0.67 -1.20
C LEU A 93 6.27 0.43 -1.78
N TYR A 94 5.09 0.04 -2.23
CA TYR A 94 3.97 0.94 -2.50
C TYR A 94 2.86 0.65 -1.49
N CYS A 95 2.48 1.65 -0.72
CA CYS A 95 1.36 1.57 0.21
C CYS A 95 0.25 2.49 -0.25
N GLY A 96 -0.96 1.96 -0.41
CA GLY A 96 -2.18 2.69 -0.73
C GLY A 96 -3.18 2.64 0.42
N PHE A 97 -4.43 2.25 0.13
CA PHE A 97 -5.53 2.26 1.09
C PHE A 97 -5.28 1.33 2.29
N LEU A 98 -5.45 1.90 3.48
CA LEU A 98 -5.44 1.21 4.77
C LEU A 98 -6.81 1.40 5.44
N GLY A 99 -7.47 0.30 5.79
CA GLY A 99 -8.85 0.31 6.28
C GLY A 99 -8.99 0.70 7.75
N ASN A 100 -7.92 0.55 8.55
CA ASN A 100 -7.92 0.84 9.98
C ASN A 100 -6.49 1.14 10.50
N GLU A 101 -6.41 1.56 11.76
CA GLU A 101 -5.17 1.99 12.41
C GLU A 101 -4.15 0.86 12.62
N GLU A 102 -4.62 -0.38 12.79
CA GLU A 102 -3.75 -1.54 12.96
C GLU A 102 -2.95 -1.84 11.69
N GLN A 103 -3.56 -1.62 10.52
CA GLN A 103 -2.87 -1.79 9.24
C GLN A 103 -1.71 -0.80 9.07
N ILE A 104 -1.80 0.41 9.65
CA ILE A 104 -0.71 1.38 9.67
C ILE A 104 0.48 0.83 10.48
N ASP A 105 0.21 0.20 11.64
CA ASP A 105 1.24 -0.45 12.43
C ASP A 105 1.91 -1.59 11.65
N ILE A 106 1.12 -2.39 10.91
CA ILE A 106 1.63 -3.47 10.07
C ILE A 106 2.51 -2.95 8.93
N VAL A 107 2.18 -1.80 8.32
CA VAL A 107 3.06 -1.17 7.32
C VAL A 107 4.41 -0.80 7.93
N ARG A 108 4.43 -0.24 9.13
CA ARG A 108 5.67 0.06 9.85
C ARG A 108 6.47 -1.21 10.14
N GLU A 109 5.82 -2.27 10.64
CA GLU A 109 6.44 -3.59 10.86
C GLU A 109 7.05 -4.14 9.55
N PHE A 110 6.35 -3.95 8.42
CA PHE A 110 6.85 -4.33 7.08
C PHE A 110 8.13 -3.56 6.72
N VAL A 111 8.14 -2.23 6.89
CA VAL A 111 9.31 -1.40 6.60
C VAL A 111 10.50 -1.80 7.48
N GLU A 112 10.27 -2.05 8.77
CA GLU A 112 11.31 -2.50 9.71
C GLU A 112 11.88 -3.87 9.32
N MET A 113 11.03 -4.82 8.90
CA MET A 113 11.42 -6.19 8.55
C MET A 113 12.17 -6.27 7.22
N PHE A 114 11.70 -5.59 6.18
CA PHE A 114 12.20 -5.76 4.82
C PHE A 114 13.12 -4.63 4.34
N GLN A 115 13.10 -3.49 5.01
CA GLN A 115 13.93 -2.31 4.71
C GLN A 115 13.99 -2.00 3.19
N PRO A 116 12.84 -1.84 2.52
CA PRO A 116 12.81 -1.57 1.09
C PRO A 116 13.55 -0.26 0.80
N PRO A 117 14.44 -0.21 -0.23
CA PRO A 117 15.23 0.99 -0.52
C PRO A 117 14.41 2.15 -1.10
N LEU A 118 13.16 1.93 -1.43
CA LEU A 118 12.20 2.94 -1.89
C LEU A 118 10.84 2.67 -1.23
N PHE A 119 10.28 3.65 -0.54
CA PHE A 119 8.92 3.60 -0.02
C PHE A 119 8.08 4.74 -0.60
N LEU A 120 7.09 4.37 -1.42
CA LEU A 120 6.05 5.28 -1.91
C LEU A 120 4.78 5.09 -1.07
N LEU A 121 4.34 6.16 -0.43
CA LEU A 121 3.12 6.20 0.37
C LEU A 121 2.07 7.07 -0.34
N ASP A 122 0.96 6.46 -0.70
CA ASP A 122 -0.27 7.13 -1.10
C ASP A 122 -1.21 7.14 0.12
N PRO A 123 -1.33 8.27 0.83
CA PRO A 123 -2.02 8.32 2.11
C PRO A 123 -3.54 8.44 1.92
N VAL A 124 -4.14 7.39 1.36
CA VAL A 124 -5.55 7.36 0.97
C VAL A 124 -6.45 7.51 2.19
N MET A 125 -7.05 8.70 2.36
CA MET A 125 -7.91 9.03 3.50
C MET A 125 -9.21 9.74 3.13
N GLY A 126 -9.29 10.32 1.95
CA GLY A 126 -10.48 11.07 1.53
C GLY A 126 -10.28 11.84 0.24
N ASP A 127 -11.35 12.47 -0.24
CA ASP A 127 -11.34 13.30 -1.45
C ASP A 127 -12.43 14.39 -1.38
N HIS A 128 -12.28 15.44 -2.19
CA HIS A 128 -13.24 16.57 -2.26
C HIS A 128 -13.60 17.15 -0.88
N GLY A 129 -12.62 17.29 0.03
CA GLY A 129 -12.80 17.84 1.37
C GLY A 129 -13.50 16.91 2.36
N ARG A 130 -13.69 15.65 2.04
CA ARG A 130 -14.39 14.67 2.89
C ARG A 130 -13.50 13.45 3.13
N THR A 131 -13.44 13.00 4.38
CA THR A 131 -12.81 11.72 4.74
C THR A 131 -13.71 10.56 4.35
N TYR A 132 -13.12 9.42 4.00
CA TYR A 132 -13.87 8.17 3.87
C TYR A 132 -14.39 7.71 5.25
N SER A 133 -15.47 6.95 5.24
CA SER A 133 -16.20 6.57 6.47
C SER A 133 -15.38 5.73 7.45
N SER A 134 -14.35 5.03 6.98
CA SER A 134 -13.44 4.24 7.81
C SER A 134 -12.32 5.07 8.44
N ILE A 135 -12.12 6.33 8.03
CA ILE A 135 -10.99 7.15 8.48
C ILE A 135 -11.38 7.97 9.70
N THR A 136 -10.75 7.67 10.81
CA THR A 136 -10.89 8.37 12.09
C THR A 136 -9.81 9.44 12.25
N GLU A 137 -9.95 10.31 13.25
CA GLU A 137 -8.87 11.25 13.60
C GLU A 137 -7.60 10.50 14.04
N THR A 138 -7.75 9.42 14.78
CA THR A 138 -6.63 8.54 15.19
C THR A 138 -5.91 7.98 13.97
N HIS A 139 -6.66 7.54 12.96
CA HIS A 139 -6.10 7.07 11.69
C HIS A 139 -5.23 8.15 11.03
N VAL A 140 -5.73 9.39 10.95
CA VAL A 140 -4.97 10.52 10.38
C VAL A 140 -3.68 10.77 11.18
N GLN A 141 -3.72 10.72 12.51
CA GLN A 141 -2.53 10.93 13.33
C GLN A 141 -1.50 9.81 13.12
N LYS A 142 -1.94 8.55 13.09
CA LYS A 142 -1.05 7.41 12.79
C LYS A 142 -0.48 7.46 11.37
N MET A 143 -1.27 7.88 10.37
CA MET A 143 -0.78 8.05 9.00
C MET A 143 0.40 9.04 8.94
N LYS A 144 0.39 10.09 9.77
CA LYS A 144 1.53 11.02 9.88
C LYS A 144 2.82 10.35 10.38
N GLU A 145 2.72 9.26 11.13
CA GLU A 145 3.89 8.51 11.61
C GLU A 145 4.61 7.75 10.48
N LEU A 146 3.91 7.47 9.36
CA LEU A 146 4.51 6.84 8.18
C LEU A 146 5.26 7.85 7.29
N LEU A 147 4.91 9.15 7.35
CA LEU A 147 5.51 10.16 6.46
C LEU A 147 7.03 10.22 6.55
N PRO A 148 7.65 10.17 7.74
CA PRO A 148 9.12 10.19 7.84
C PRO A 148 9.80 8.92 7.32
N LEU A 149 9.05 7.84 7.10
CA LEU A 149 9.56 6.58 6.58
C LEU A 149 9.49 6.52 5.05
N ALA A 150 8.63 7.35 4.44
CA ALA A 150 8.40 7.36 3.01
C ALA A 150 9.41 8.26 2.28
N ASP A 151 9.93 7.79 1.14
CA ASP A 151 10.76 8.59 0.24
C ASP A 151 9.90 9.46 -0.69
N ILE A 152 8.71 8.98 -1.04
CA ILE A 152 7.76 9.68 -1.91
C ILE A 152 6.37 9.58 -1.28
N ILE A 153 5.65 10.70 -1.26
CA ILE A 153 4.23 10.76 -0.87
C ILE A 153 3.39 11.37 -1.99
N THR A 154 2.17 10.87 -2.18
CA THR A 154 1.26 11.30 -3.26
C THR A 154 -0.11 11.76 -2.74
N PRO A 155 -0.19 12.65 -1.73
CA PRO A 155 -1.46 13.09 -1.19
C PRO A 155 -2.21 13.97 -2.19
N ASN A 156 -3.52 13.77 -2.32
CA ASN A 156 -4.40 14.76 -2.93
C ASN A 156 -4.58 15.98 -2.01
N ILE A 157 -5.31 17.01 -2.45
CA ILE A 157 -5.50 18.25 -1.66
C ILE A 157 -6.21 17.96 -0.33
N THR A 158 -7.20 17.07 -0.30
CA THR A 158 -7.91 16.71 0.93
C THR A 158 -6.97 16.05 1.93
N GLU A 159 -6.19 15.10 1.48
CA GLU A 159 -5.19 14.40 2.26
C GLU A 159 -4.09 15.34 2.76
N SER A 160 -3.64 16.25 1.89
CA SER A 160 -2.69 17.31 2.27
C SER A 160 -3.24 18.18 3.40
N CYS A 161 -4.53 18.56 3.33
CA CYS A 161 -5.20 19.30 4.41
C CYS A 161 -5.24 18.50 5.72
N LEU A 162 -5.59 17.22 5.66
CA LEU A 162 -5.62 16.33 6.83
C LEU A 162 -4.25 16.16 7.46
N LEU A 163 -3.23 15.95 6.64
CA LEU A 163 -1.86 15.74 7.10
C LEU A 163 -1.24 17.00 7.73
N THR A 164 -1.54 18.20 7.18
CA THR A 164 -0.97 19.46 7.67
C THR A 164 -1.85 20.15 8.73
N GLY A 165 -3.11 19.71 8.89
CA GLY A 165 -4.09 20.39 9.72
C GLY A 165 -4.62 21.70 9.08
N THR A 166 -4.37 21.90 7.78
CA THR A 166 -4.88 23.05 7.05
C THR A 166 -6.37 22.87 6.76
N PRO A 167 -7.24 23.84 7.07
CA PRO A 167 -8.65 23.73 6.75
C PRO A 167 -8.91 23.59 5.25
N TRP A 168 -9.79 22.69 4.88
CA TRP A 168 -10.27 22.58 3.51
C TRP A 168 -11.02 23.87 3.09
N LYS A 169 -10.86 24.27 1.84
CA LYS A 169 -11.66 25.34 1.22
C LYS A 169 -12.10 24.92 -0.18
N ASP A 170 -13.31 25.30 -0.55
CA ASP A 170 -13.78 25.17 -1.93
C ASP A 170 -13.09 26.20 -2.84
N GLY A 171 -12.94 25.85 -4.11
CA GLY A 171 -12.39 26.72 -5.14
C GLY A 171 -10.90 26.54 -5.41
N GLU A 172 -10.26 27.55 -6.00
CA GLU A 172 -8.86 27.46 -6.39
C GLU A 172 -7.91 27.47 -5.19
N TRP A 173 -6.93 26.59 -5.25
CA TRP A 173 -5.79 26.54 -4.34
C TRP A 173 -4.59 27.22 -4.99
N THR A 174 -4.12 28.29 -4.38
CA THR A 174 -2.88 28.95 -4.78
C THR A 174 -1.71 28.41 -3.95
N LEU A 175 -0.63 28.10 -4.61
CA LEU A 175 0.65 27.75 -3.98
C LEU A 175 1.24 28.95 -3.23
#